data_57673ffa3c4f129b407b66b465129e7b
#
_entry.id   57673ffa3c4f129b407b66b465129e7b
#
_cell.length_a   1.000
_cell.length_b   1.000
_cell.length_c   1.000
_cell.angle_alpha   90.00
_cell.angle_beta   90.00
_cell.angle_gamma   90.00
#
_symmetry.space_group_name_H-M   'P 1'
#
loop_
_entity.id
_entity.type
_entity.pdbx_description
1 polymer ?
#
loop_
_entity_poly.entity_id
_entity_poly.type
_entity_poly.pdbx_seq_one_letter_code
_entity_poly.pdbx_strand_id
1 'polypeptide(L)'
;MIRSLLNWRSLLAFVAIVIVSATIFYSQYLAKKIAADERQKVSLWVAASKAMIDHPGMDLTLPNLIRNDQQSIPIIETNEQDSIIDFINLDSTRAARDRAWLYRQVKKFRSENRPVEVKLSDSPYIANRYYYGHTSLLDEVRYYPLVQLFIVALFIFFILYSITIRNKATTNQLWAGMAKETAHQLGTPVSSLEGWVEMLKETNIDPKTVQEIQKDVDRLKLVSDRFGKIGSTPQLEERDLIGQIRNMMEYIRKRATGKVQFILQTPEGTESPGQAQSPPAQGSAGTAGATAVTTVQSRLYARISSPLFDWVIENLLKNALDAMEGKGSITIAITDGDKEILIDVSDTGKGITSRNLQKVFKPGFTTKKRGWGLGLSLSKRIIEQYHKGQLFVRHSELGRGTTFRIVLKK
;
A
#
# COMPACT_ATOMS: atom_id res chain seq x y z
N MET A 1 -10.97 -1.43 29.57
CA MET A 1 -11.21 -2.13 28.28
C MET A 1 -12.21 -1.40 27.38
N ILE A 2 -13.19 -0.65 27.89
CA ILE A 2 -14.22 0.05 27.09
C ILE A 2 -13.70 1.36 26.45
N ARG A 3 -12.70 2.05 27.01
CA ARG A 3 -12.14 3.31 26.47
C ARG A 3 -11.30 3.16 25.19
N SER A 4 -10.85 1.96 24.81
CA SER A 4 -10.09 1.74 23.56
C SER A 4 -10.98 1.44 22.33
N LEU A 5 -12.27 1.17 22.53
CA LEU A 5 -13.24 0.88 21.47
C LEU A 5 -13.89 2.17 20.90
N LEU A 6 -13.80 3.29 21.60
CA LEU A 6 -14.34 4.58 21.13
C LEU A 6 -13.29 5.41 20.36
N ASN A 7 -12.55 4.77 19.47
CA ASN A 7 -11.77 5.53 18.52
C ASN A 7 -12.74 6.19 17.52
N TRP A 8 -12.53 7.47 17.22
CA TRP A 8 -13.28 8.22 16.20
C TRP A 8 -13.50 7.41 14.91
N ARG A 9 -12.56 6.53 14.56
CA ARG A 9 -12.65 5.61 13.42
C ARG A 9 -13.75 4.57 13.56
N SER A 10 -13.90 3.99 14.75
CA SER A 10 -14.96 3.00 15.05
C SER A 10 -16.33 3.66 15.06
N LEU A 11 -16.41 4.91 15.56
CA LEU A 11 -17.64 5.70 15.54
C LEU A 11 -18.08 6.03 14.11
N LEU A 12 -17.15 6.47 13.25
CA LEU A 12 -17.44 6.73 11.83
C LEU A 12 -17.90 5.47 11.09
N ALA A 13 -17.22 4.34 11.31
CA ALA A 13 -17.62 3.06 10.72
C ALA A 13 -19.01 2.62 11.20
N PHE A 14 -19.28 2.76 12.49
CA PHE A 14 -20.59 2.44 13.05
C PHE A 14 -21.70 3.33 12.45
N VAL A 15 -21.50 4.63 12.39
CA VAL A 15 -22.46 5.59 11.78
C VAL A 15 -22.69 5.25 10.31
N ALA A 16 -21.64 4.95 9.55
CA ALA A 16 -21.77 4.54 8.15
C ALA A 16 -22.62 3.27 7.99
N ILE A 17 -22.39 2.25 8.84
CA ILE A 17 -23.16 1.00 8.83
C ILE A 17 -24.64 1.27 9.16
N VAL A 18 -24.91 2.11 10.16
CA VAL A 18 -26.28 2.47 10.53
C VAL A 18 -27.02 3.19 9.38
N ILE A 19 -26.35 4.16 8.73
CA ILE A 19 -26.93 4.89 7.58
C ILE A 19 -27.24 3.93 6.44
N VAL A 20 -26.28 3.08 6.06
CA VAL A 20 -26.47 2.11 4.96
C VAL A 20 -27.59 1.13 5.29
N SER A 21 -27.62 0.59 6.52
CA SER A 21 -28.67 -0.34 6.94
C SER A 21 -30.06 0.30 6.93
N ALA A 22 -30.18 1.53 7.44
CA ALA A 22 -31.42 2.26 7.44
C ALA A 22 -31.90 2.55 6.00
N THR A 23 -31.00 2.90 5.09
CA THR A 23 -31.35 3.15 3.69
C THR A 23 -31.79 1.89 2.96
N ILE A 24 -31.09 0.76 3.17
CA ILE A 24 -31.49 -0.52 2.60
C ILE A 24 -32.91 -0.90 3.06
N PHE A 25 -33.16 -0.78 4.37
CA PHE A 25 -34.47 -1.09 4.94
C PHE A 25 -35.57 -0.19 4.35
N TYR A 26 -35.31 1.11 4.29
CA TYR A 26 -36.27 2.09 3.76
C TYR A 26 -36.52 1.86 2.26
N SER A 27 -35.48 1.60 1.46
CA SER A 27 -35.61 1.29 0.04
C SER A 27 -36.42 0.02 -0.20
N GLN A 28 -36.23 -1.05 0.59
CA GLN A 28 -37.02 -2.27 0.47
C GLN A 28 -38.48 -2.04 0.85
N TYR A 29 -38.72 -1.24 1.90
CA TYR A 29 -40.08 -0.86 2.28
C TYR A 29 -40.76 -0.08 1.15
N LEU A 30 -40.09 0.91 0.57
CA LEU A 30 -40.61 1.72 -0.51
C LEU A 30 -40.88 0.91 -1.78
N ALA A 31 -39.95 0.02 -2.16
CA ALA A 31 -40.11 -0.91 -3.28
C ALA A 31 -41.34 -1.81 -3.13
N LYS A 32 -41.58 -2.37 -1.93
CA LYS A 32 -42.78 -3.15 -1.65
C LYS A 32 -44.05 -2.34 -1.79
N LYS A 33 -44.05 -1.10 -1.31
CA LYS A 33 -45.20 -0.18 -1.39
C LYS A 33 -45.52 0.18 -2.84
N ILE A 34 -44.50 0.51 -3.64
CA ILE A 34 -44.66 0.81 -5.07
C ILE A 34 -45.18 -0.43 -5.82
N ALA A 35 -44.62 -1.61 -5.57
CA ALA A 35 -45.09 -2.87 -6.21
C ALA A 35 -46.54 -3.21 -5.88
N ALA A 36 -47.00 -2.91 -4.66
CA ALA A 36 -48.39 -3.06 -4.27
C ALA A 36 -49.30 -2.07 -5.00
N ASP A 37 -48.89 -0.81 -5.13
CA ASP A 37 -49.62 0.23 -5.90
C ASP A 37 -49.69 -0.11 -7.40
N GLU A 38 -48.58 -0.56 -7.99
CA GLU A 38 -48.53 -1.03 -9.37
C GLU A 38 -49.55 -2.16 -9.59
N ARG A 39 -49.58 -3.16 -8.70
CA ARG A 39 -50.52 -4.27 -8.78
C ARG A 39 -51.98 -3.80 -8.71
N GLN A 40 -52.29 -2.87 -7.79
CA GLN A 40 -53.62 -2.29 -7.67
C GLN A 40 -54.02 -1.54 -8.94
N LYS A 41 -53.16 -0.72 -9.52
CA LYS A 41 -53.37 0.00 -10.76
C LYS A 41 -53.64 -0.94 -11.94
N VAL A 42 -52.84 -2.01 -12.07
CA VAL A 42 -53.07 -3.03 -13.11
C VAL A 42 -54.40 -3.73 -12.91
N SER A 43 -54.76 -4.10 -11.69
CA SER A 43 -56.04 -4.75 -11.39
C SER A 43 -57.22 -3.85 -11.74
N LEU A 44 -57.16 -2.57 -11.45
CA LEU A 44 -58.19 -1.57 -11.79
C LEU A 44 -58.28 -1.40 -13.34
N TRP A 45 -57.11 -1.31 -14.02
CA TRP A 45 -57.06 -1.19 -15.48
C TRP A 45 -57.69 -2.41 -16.16
N VAL A 46 -57.41 -3.63 -15.67
CA VAL A 46 -57.97 -4.87 -16.16
C VAL A 46 -59.46 -4.94 -15.91
N ALA A 47 -59.92 -4.53 -14.73
CA ALA A 47 -61.37 -4.49 -14.40
C ALA A 47 -62.10 -3.47 -15.28
N ALA A 48 -61.55 -2.31 -15.54
CA ALA A 48 -62.11 -1.31 -16.47
C ALA A 48 -62.18 -1.86 -17.90
N SER A 49 -61.13 -2.53 -18.36
CA SER A 49 -61.12 -3.15 -19.68
C SER A 49 -62.17 -4.25 -19.82
N LYS A 50 -62.37 -5.09 -18.80
CA LYS A 50 -63.40 -6.12 -18.74
C LYS A 50 -64.81 -5.48 -18.77
N ALA A 51 -65.08 -4.46 -17.98
CA ALA A 51 -66.37 -3.79 -17.94
C ALA A 51 -66.79 -3.23 -19.31
N MET A 52 -65.83 -2.75 -20.13
CA MET A 52 -66.10 -2.25 -21.49
C MET A 52 -66.48 -3.38 -22.44
N ILE A 53 -65.99 -4.62 -22.23
CA ILE A 53 -66.30 -5.79 -23.03
C ILE A 53 -67.70 -6.34 -22.65
N ASP A 54 -67.94 -6.49 -21.34
CA ASP A 54 -69.15 -7.14 -20.83
C ASP A 54 -70.41 -6.26 -20.97
N HIS A 55 -70.27 -4.95 -21.03
CA HIS A 55 -71.40 -3.97 -21.07
C HIS A 55 -71.23 -2.92 -22.17
N PRO A 56 -71.42 -3.25 -23.46
CA PRO A 56 -71.20 -2.32 -24.58
C PRO A 56 -72.16 -1.11 -24.61
N GLY A 57 -73.18 -1.07 -23.78
CA GLY A 57 -74.10 0.08 -23.64
C GLY A 57 -73.89 0.96 -22.43
N MET A 58 -72.82 0.73 -21.66
CA MET A 58 -72.49 1.51 -20.45
C MET A 58 -71.81 2.85 -20.77
N ASP A 59 -71.94 3.83 -19.90
CA ASP A 59 -71.13 5.04 -19.96
C ASP A 59 -69.66 4.69 -19.82
N LEU A 60 -68.90 4.87 -20.91
CA LEU A 60 -67.47 4.52 -20.98
C LEU A 60 -66.54 5.60 -20.40
N THR A 61 -67.06 6.69 -19.84
CA THR A 61 -66.28 7.82 -19.37
C THR A 61 -65.31 7.38 -18.27
N LEU A 62 -65.80 6.69 -17.24
CA LEU A 62 -64.98 6.21 -16.10
C LEU A 62 -63.99 5.10 -16.49
N PRO A 63 -64.40 4.04 -17.23
CA PRO A 63 -63.45 3.02 -17.73
C PRO A 63 -62.33 3.63 -18.57
N ASN A 64 -62.65 4.55 -19.48
CA ASN A 64 -61.65 5.24 -20.30
C ASN A 64 -60.70 6.08 -19.49
N LEU A 65 -61.18 6.80 -18.45
CA LEU A 65 -60.35 7.58 -17.54
C LEU A 65 -59.31 6.66 -16.86
N ILE A 66 -59.76 5.52 -16.31
CA ILE A 66 -58.89 4.56 -15.64
C ILE A 66 -57.83 3.97 -16.58
N ARG A 67 -58.23 3.63 -17.82
CA ARG A 67 -57.34 3.12 -18.82
C ARG A 67 -56.28 4.14 -19.26
N ASN A 68 -56.68 5.37 -19.46
CA ASN A 68 -55.81 6.45 -19.92
C ASN A 68 -54.85 6.96 -18.83
N ASP A 69 -55.21 6.83 -17.57
CA ASP A 69 -54.34 7.17 -16.44
C ASP A 69 -53.14 6.23 -16.30
N GLN A 70 -53.29 5.01 -16.86
CA GLN A 70 -52.23 4.01 -16.80
C GLN A 70 -51.24 4.15 -17.97
N GLN A 71 -50.20 5.01 -17.80
CA GLN A 71 -49.21 5.32 -18.84
C GLN A 71 -47.82 4.79 -18.57
N SER A 72 -47.57 4.19 -17.40
CA SER A 72 -46.21 3.88 -16.96
C SER A 72 -45.91 2.39 -16.80
N ILE A 73 -46.90 1.56 -16.47
CA ILE A 73 -46.68 0.12 -16.27
C ILE A 73 -46.84 -0.61 -17.63
N PRO A 74 -45.82 -1.35 -18.11
CA PRO A 74 -45.91 -2.14 -19.31
C PRO A 74 -46.79 -3.36 -19.05
N ILE A 75 -47.80 -3.58 -19.91
CA ILE A 75 -48.73 -4.71 -19.81
C ILE A 75 -48.79 -5.43 -21.15
N ILE A 76 -48.81 -6.77 -21.12
CA ILE A 76 -49.01 -7.63 -22.28
C ILE A 76 -50.21 -8.53 -21.99
N GLU A 77 -51.20 -8.49 -22.88
CA GLU A 77 -52.36 -9.32 -22.84
C GLU A 77 -52.14 -10.59 -23.71
N THR A 78 -52.43 -11.75 -23.14
CA THR A 78 -52.34 -13.04 -23.85
C THR A 78 -53.61 -13.82 -23.66
N ASN A 79 -53.87 -14.73 -24.61
CA ASN A 79 -54.91 -15.74 -24.49
C ASN A 79 -54.47 -16.90 -23.58
N GLU A 80 -55.33 -17.93 -23.45
CA GLU A 80 -55.06 -19.15 -22.69
C GLU A 80 -53.83 -19.93 -23.15
N GLN A 81 -53.46 -19.80 -24.43
CA GLN A 81 -52.32 -20.47 -25.06
C GLN A 81 -51.04 -19.61 -24.98
N ASP A 82 -51.05 -18.57 -24.16
CA ASP A 82 -49.98 -17.57 -24.04
C ASP A 82 -49.63 -16.85 -25.37
N SER A 83 -50.59 -16.84 -26.36
CA SER A 83 -50.45 -16.05 -27.57
C SER A 83 -50.75 -14.57 -27.26
N ILE A 84 -49.90 -13.66 -27.71
CA ILE A 84 -50.02 -12.22 -27.46
C ILE A 84 -51.17 -11.65 -28.30
N ILE A 85 -52.14 -11.02 -27.62
CA ILE A 85 -53.30 -10.34 -28.20
C ILE A 85 -53.00 -8.86 -28.39
N ASP A 86 -52.56 -8.19 -27.27
CA ASP A 86 -52.31 -6.75 -27.23
C ASP A 86 -51.21 -6.42 -26.25
N PHE A 87 -50.64 -5.21 -26.31
CA PHE A 87 -49.68 -4.70 -25.37
C PHE A 87 -49.76 -3.17 -25.24
N ILE A 88 -49.45 -2.66 -24.06
CA ILE A 88 -49.41 -1.21 -23.77
C ILE A 88 -48.11 -0.83 -23.05
N ASN A 89 -47.71 0.42 -23.21
CA ASN A 89 -46.52 1.01 -22.56
C ASN A 89 -45.21 0.24 -22.88
N LEU A 90 -45.14 -0.33 -24.10
CA LEU A 90 -43.95 -0.96 -24.65
C LEU A 90 -43.55 -0.28 -25.95
N ASP A 91 -42.29 -0.41 -26.36
CA ASP A 91 -41.78 0.12 -27.63
C ASP A 91 -42.45 -0.56 -28.81
N SER A 92 -43.43 0.12 -29.40
CA SER A 92 -44.20 -0.39 -30.55
C SER A 92 -43.35 -0.62 -31.80
N THR A 93 -42.32 0.18 -32.02
CA THR A 93 -41.39 0.01 -33.15
C THR A 93 -40.58 -1.26 -33.04
N ARG A 94 -40.10 -1.54 -31.82
CA ARG A 94 -39.36 -2.76 -31.53
C ARG A 94 -40.27 -4.00 -31.55
N ALA A 95 -41.47 -3.87 -31.02
CA ALA A 95 -42.48 -4.94 -31.01
C ALA A 95 -42.87 -5.36 -32.42
N ALA A 96 -43.02 -4.41 -33.36
CA ALA A 96 -43.31 -4.68 -34.76
C ALA A 96 -42.16 -5.38 -35.51
N ARG A 97 -40.90 -5.09 -35.14
CA ARG A 97 -39.73 -5.68 -35.81
C ARG A 97 -39.33 -7.03 -35.24
N ASP A 98 -39.48 -7.25 -33.94
CA ASP A 98 -39.04 -8.46 -33.24
C ASP A 98 -40.13 -9.00 -32.33
N ARG A 99 -41.00 -9.84 -32.91
CA ARG A 99 -42.07 -10.52 -32.16
C ARG A 99 -41.52 -11.44 -31.04
N ALA A 100 -40.34 -12.03 -31.26
CA ALA A 100 -39.68 -12.85 -30.25
C ALA A 100 -39.27 -12.02 -29.03
N TRP A 101 -39.00 -10.70 -29.20
CA TRP A 101 -38.75 -9.80 -28.07
C TRP A 101 -39.98 -9.68 -27.16
N LEU A 102 -41.19 -9.58 -27.69
CA LEU A 102 -42.40 -9.53 -26.87
C LEU A 102 -42.56 -10.83 -26.03
N TYR A 103 -42.31 -11.99 -26.58
CA TYR A 103 -42.35 -13.25 -25.81
C TYR A 103 -41.27 -13.29 -24.73
N ARG A 104 -40.09 -12.71 -24.98
CA ARG A 104 -39.08 -12.53 -23.94
C ARG A 104 -39.57 -11.60 -22.83
N GLN A 105 -40.32 -10.52 -23.14
CA GLN A 105 -40.96 -9.67 -22.16
C GLN A 105 -42.02 -10.40 -21.34
N VAL A 106 -42.87 -11.20 -21.96
CA VAL A 106 -43.85 -12.04 -21.23
C VAL A 106 -43.13 -12.94 -20.22
N LYS A 107 -42.04 -13.60 -20.64
CA LYS A 107 -41.25 -14.46 -19.74
C LYS A 107 -40.64 -13.65 -18.59
N LYS A 108 -40.11 -12.43 -18.85
CA LYS A 108 -39.60 -11.51 -17.86
C LYS A 108 -40.69 -11.10 -16.87
N PHE A 109 -41.84 -10.61 -17.36
CA PHE A 109 -42.95 -10.15 -16.52
C PHE A 109 -43.53 -11.26 -15.65
N ARG A 110 -43.61 -12.49 -16.21
CA ARG A 110 -44.01 -13.69 -15.45
C ARG A 110 -43.08 -14.03 -14.30
N SER A 111 -41.77 -13.72 -14.43
CA SER A 111 -40.79 -13.89 -13.32
C SER A 111 -40.85 -12.76 -12.30
N GLU A 112 -41.32 -11.57 -12.67
CA GLU A 112 -41.41 -10.40 -11.81
C GLU A 112 -42.71 -10.38 -11.01
N ASN A 113 -43.85 -10.69 -11.71
CA ASN A 113 -45.18 -10.56 -11.11
C ASN A 113 -46.08 -11.73 -11.49
N ARG A 114 -47.06 -12.06 -10.62
CA ARG A 114 -48.11 -12.99 -10.96
C ARG A 114 -49.09 -12.32 -11.95
N PRO A 115 -49.46 -12.95 -13.08
CA PRO A 115 -50.41 -12.37 -14.00
C PRO A 115 -51.78 -12.18 -13.36
N VAL A 116 -52.51 -11.18 -13.85
CA VAL A 116 -53.94 -11.02 -13.55
C VAL A 116 -54.72 -11.83 -14.58
N GLU A 117 -55.50 -12.80 -14.15
CA GLU A 117 -56.32 -13.65 -15.02
C GLU A 117 -57.78 -13.18 -15.00
N VAL A 118 -58.38 -13.04 -16.17
CA VAL A 118 -59.74 -12.60 -16.33
C VAL A 118 -60.51 -13.62 -17.15
N LYS A 119 -61.51 -14.21 -16.55
CA LYS A 119 -62.45 -15.08 -17.28
C LYS A 119 -63.41 -14.26 -18.09
N LEU A 120 -63.50 -14.57 -19.39
CA LEU A 120 -64.44 -13.95 -20.33
C LEU A 120 -65.70 -14.85 -20.57
N SER A 121 -65.54 -16.20 -20.51
CA SER A 121 -66.65 -17.15 -20.67
C SER A 121 -66.36 -18.41 -19.86
N ASP A 122 -67.39 -19.08 -19.36
CA ASP A 122 -67.31 -20.36 -18.67
C ASP A 122 -67.54 -21.55 -19.61
N SER A 123 -68.23 -21.35 -20.73
CA SER A 123 -68.51 -22.46 -21.69
C SER A 123 -68.61 -21.90 -23.14
N PRO A 124 -67.60 -22.10 -24.01
CA PRO A 124 -66.25 -22.64 -23.64
C PRO A 124 -65.48 -21.77 -22.69
N TYR A 125 -64.54 -22.35 -21.94
CA TYR A 125 -63.68 -21.61 -21.04
C TYR A 125 -62.74 -20.69 -21.86
N ILE A 126 -62.89 -19.39 -21.68
CA ILE A 126 -62.05 -18.36 -22.31
C ILE A 126 -61.54 -17.44 -21.22
N ALA A 127 -60.23 -17.32 -21.08
CA ALA A 127 -59.58 -16.44 -20.12
C ALA A 127 -58.41 -15.71 -20.76
N ASN A 128 -58.30 -14.41 -20.48
CA ASN A 128 -57.12 -13.63 -20.85
C ASN A 128 -56.21 -13.43 -19.64
N ARG A 129 -54.90 -13.46 -19.88
CA ARG A 129 -53.86 -13.24 -18.86
C ARG A 129 -53.13 -11.96 -19.15
N TYR A 130 -53.07 -11.12 -18.15
CA TYR A 130 -52.38 -9.83 -18.19
C TYR A 130 -51.07 -9.92 -17.45
N TYR A 131 -49.96 -9.98 -18.21
CA TYR A 131 -48.60 -9.96 -17.70
C TYR A 131 -48.15 -8.49 -17.60
N TYR A 132 -47.55 -8.08 -16.48
CA TYR A 132 -47.09 -6.72 -16.30
C TYR A 132 -45.68 -6.69 -15.69
N GLY A 133 -44.89 -5.74 -16.16
CA GLY A 133 -43.54 -5.49 -15.67
C GLY A 133 -43.52 -4.39 -14.63
N HIS A 134 -42.37 -4.16 -14.07
CA HIS A 134 -42.11 -3.05 -13.15
C HIS A 134 -41.93 -1.72 -13.89
N THR A 135 -42.29 -0.63 -13.27
CA THR A 135 -41.95 0.71 -13.75
C THR A 135 -40.47 1.00 -13.57
N SER A 136 -39.92 1.94 -14.35
CA SER A 136 -38.54 2.42 -14.15
C SER A 136 -38.32 2.95 -12.73
N LEU A 137 -39.33 3.58 -12.13
CA LEU A 137 -39.28 4.07 -10.76
C LEU A 137 -39.01 2.95 -9.74
N LEU A 138 -39.68 1.81 -9.89
CA LEU A 138 -39.47 0.67 -8.98
C LEU A 138 -38.04 0.10 -9.14
N ASP A 139 -37.56 0.01 -10.37
CA ASP A 139 -36.19 -0.45 -10.64
C ASP A 139 -35.16 0.53 -10.07
N GLU A 140 -35.34 1.84 -10.24
CA GLU A 140 -34.47 2.87 -9.65
C GLU A 140 -34.41 2.75 -8.12
N VAL A 141 -35.56 2.64 -7.45
CA VAL A 141 -35.64 2.47 -6.00
C VAL A 141 -34.94 1.18 -5.54
N ARG A 142 -35.02 0.11 -6.33
CA ARG A 142 -34.38 -1.17 -6.03
C ARG A 142 -32.85 -1.10 -6.13
N TYR A 143 -32.31 -0.37 -7.11
CA TYR A 143 -30.85 -0.23 -7.31
C TYR A 143 -30.22 0.88 -6.50
N TYR A 144 -31.00 1.83 -5.98
CA TYR A 144 -30.51 2.98 -5.20
C TYR A 144 -29.56 2.58 -4.03
N PRO A 145 -29.85 1.54 -3.21
CA PRO A 145 -28.95 1.13 -2.15
C PRO A 145 -27.57 0.67 -2.62
N LEU A 146 -27.46 0.07 -3.79
CA LEU A 146 -26.18 -0.36 -4.35
C LEU A 146 -25.32 0.84 -4.75
N VAL A 147 -25.93 1.85 -5.38
CA VAL A 147 -25.25 3.11 -5.72
C VAL A 147 -24.77 3.83 -4.46
N GLN A 148 -25.61 3.90 -3.44
CA GLN A 148 -25.26 4.53 -2.17
C GLN A 148 -24.13 3.77 -1.45
N LEU A 149 -24.17 2.44 -1.43
CA LEU A 149 -23.11 1.62 -0.84
C LEU A 149 -21.78 1.88 -1.54
N PHE A 150 -21.76 2.00 -2.85
CA PHE A 150 -20.56 2.33 -3.62
C PHE A 150 -20.02 3.72 -3.24
N ILE A 151 -20.89 4.74 -3.13
CA ILE A 151 -20.50 6.10 -2.75
C ILE A 151 -19.91 6.12 -1.33
N VAL A 152 -20.55 5.44 -0.37
CA VAL A 152 -20.06 5.36 1.02
C VAL A 152 -18.73 4.63 1.09
N ALA A 153 -18.56 3.52 0.35
CA ALA A 153 -17.29 2.79 0.28
C ALA A 153 -16.15 3.66 -0.28
N LEU A 154 -16.43 4.41 -1.36
CA LEU A 154 -15.49 5.35 -1.96
C LEU A 154 -15.10 6.46 -0.96
N PHE A 155 -16.06 7.02 -0.25
CA PHE A 155 -15.82 8.05 0.75
C PHE A 155 -14.94 7.54 1.91
N ILE A 156 -15.23 6.34 2.43
CA ILE A 156 -14.41 5.69 3.46
C ILE A 156 -12.99 5.46 2.94
N PHE A 157 -12.84 4.97 1.72
CA PHE A 157 -11.53 4.78 1.09
C PHE A 157 -10.72 6.08 1.06
N PHE A 158 -11.31 7.19 0.62
CA PHE A 158 -10.64 8.49 0.58
C PHE A 158 -10.24 9.01 1.97
N ILE A 159 -11.11 8.82 2.97
CA ILE A 159 -10.78 9.20 4.35
C ILE A 159 -9.58 8.41 4.86
N LEU A 160 -9.58 7.07 4.71
CA LEU A 160 -8.48 6.22 5.16
C LEU A 160 -7.17 6.54 4.43
N TYR A 161 -7.25 6.80 3.12
CA TYR A 161 -6.11 7.22 2.30
C TYR A 161 -5.54 8.57 2.78
N SER A 162 -6.41 9.57 3.01
CA SER A 162 -6.01 10.90 3.51
C SER A 162 -5.34 10.82 4.89
N ILE A 163 -5.92 10.04 5.82
CA ILE A 163 -5.33 9.83 7.15
C ILE A 163 -3.95 9.17 7.04
N THR A 164 -3.79 8.20 6.15
CA THR A 164 -2.51 7.50 5.95
C THR A 164 -1.43 8.45 5.44
N ILE A 165 -1.77 9.29 4.46
CA ILE A 165 -0.85 10.32 3.93
C ILE A 165 -0.48 11.33 5.01
N ARG A 166 -1.44 11.86 5.75
CA ARG A 166 -1.20 12.82 6.84
C ARG A 166 -0.28 12.24 7.90
N ASN A 167 -0.53 11.01 8.36
CA ASN A 167 0.31 10.37 9.37
C ASN A 167 1.77 10.21 8.89
N LYS A 168 1.97 9.84 7.62
CA LYS A 168 3.31 9.77 7.03
C LYS A 168 3.98 11.16 6.98
N ALA A 169 3.25 12.18 6.53
CA ALA A 169 3.77 13.54 6.45
C ALA A 169 4.14 14.09 7.84
N THR A 170 3.26 13.95 8.83
CA THR A 170 3.51 14.39 10.21
C THR A 170 4.72 13.67 10.81
N THR A 171 4.82 12.35 10.65
CA THR A 171 5.97 11.59 11.11
C THR A 171 7.26 12.09 10.44
N ASN A 172 7.23 12.40 9.15
CA ASN A 172 8.38 12.91 8.43
C ASN A 172 8.82 14.29 8.93
N GLN A 173 7.86 15.19 9.16
CA GLN A 173 8.14 16.52 9.70
C GLN A 173 8.74 16.47 11.11
N LEU A 174 8.17 15.63 11.99
CA LEU A 174 8.71 15.43 13.34
C LEU A 174 10.16 14.93 13.28
N TRP A 175 10.48 13.94 12.45
CA TRP A 175 11.83 13.45 12.30
C TRP A 175 12.79 14.51 11.75
N ALA A 176 12.39 15.27 10.74
CA ALA A 176 13.21 16.34 10.19
C ALA A 176 13.45 17.46 11.23
N GLY A 177 12.40 17.86 11.95
CA GLY A 177 12.51 18.83 13.04
C GLY A 177 13.44 18.38 14.17
N MET A 178 13.24 17.15 14.67
CA MET A 178 14.09 16.57 15.70
C MET A 178 15.55 16.44 15.24
N ALA A 179 15.77 15.99 14.00
CA ALA A 179 17.13 15.84 13.48
C ALA A 179 17.83 17.20 13.35
N LYS A 180 17.15 18.22 12.85
CA LYS A 180 17.68 19.59 12.73
C LYS A 180 17.99 20.17 14.10
N GLU A 181 17.07 20.02 15.05
CA GLU A 181 17.26 20.50 16.43
C GLU A 181 18.42 19.76 17.11
N THR A 182 18.50 18.43 16.99
CA THR A 182 19.61 17.65 17.56
C THR A 182 20.95 18.07 16.96
N ALA A 183 21.02 18.30 15.64
CA ALA A 183 22.24 18.78 14.99
C ALA A 183 22.65 20.15 15.53
N HIS A 184 21.69 21.06 15.73
CA HIS A 184 21.97 22.39 16.25
C HIS A 184 22.44 22.34 17.74
N GLN A 185 21.72 21.56 18.56
CA GLN A 185 22.07 21.40 19.99
C GLN A 185 23.39 20.67 20.22
N LEU A 186 23.80 19.78 19.28
CA LEU A 186 25.11 19.13 19.34
C LEU A 186 26.21 20.01 18.73
N GLY A 187 25.91 20.75 17.68
CA GLY A 187 26.91 21.57 16.96
C GLY A 187 27.57 22.62 17.84
N THR A 188 26.79 23.31 18.65
CA THR A 188 27.32 24.35 19.57
C THR A 188 28.36 23.81 20.57
N PRO A 189 28.07 22.76 21.37
CA PRO A 189 29.09 22.23 22.29
C PRO A 189 30.25 21.56 21.56
N VAL A 190 30.05 20.97 20.40
CA VAL A 190 31.11 20.38 19.58
C VAL A 190 32.09 21.47 19.11
N SER A 191 31.59 22.62 18.61
CA SER A 191 32.44 23.73 18.22
C SER A 191 33.25 24.30 19.41
N SER A 192 32.64 24.35 20.60
CA SER A 192 33.36 24.73 21.81
C SER A 192 34.46 23.74 22.18
N LEU A 193 34.19 22.44 22.08
CA LEU A 193 35.18 21.39 22.31
C LEU A 193 36.32 21.44 21.28
N GLU A 194 36.04 21.73 20.01
CA GLU A 194 37.08 21.97 18.99
C GLU A 194 38.00 23.12 19.41
N GLY A 195 37.44 24.25 19.88
CA GLY A 195 38.21 25.37 20.38
C GLY A 195 39.09 25.00 21.59
N TRP A 196 38.54 24.22 22.54
CA TRP A 196 39.32 23.74 23.68
C TRP A 196 40.47 22.81 23.24
N VAL A 197 40.25 21.91 22.30
CA VAL A 197 41.30 21.03 21.78
C VAL A 197 42.40 21.82 21.11
N GLU A 198 42.07 22.90 20.38
CA GLU A 198 43.08 23.77 19.75
C GLU A 198 43.92 24.47 20.78
N MET A 199 43.30 24.99 21.86
CA MET A 199 44.03 25.59 22.98
C MET A 199 44.93 24.57 23.71
N LEU A 200 44.49 23.32 23.87
CA LEU A 200 45.28 22.26 24.50
C LEU A 200 46.52 21.87 23.68
N LYS A 201 46.48 22.00 22.33
CA LYS A 201 47.66 21.78 21.47
C LYS A 201 48.80 22.77 21.75
N GLU A 202 48.46 23.99 22.23
CA GLU A 202 49.41 25.02 22.55
C GLU A 202 49.96 24.89 23.97
N THR A 203 49.39 24.01 24.78
CA THR A 203 49.80 23.75 26.17
C THR A 203 50.76 22.56 26.28
N ASN A 204 51.54 22.50 27.35
CA ASN A 204 52.54 21.44 27.57
C ASN A 204 51.93 20.12 28.05
N ILE A 205 50.82 19.67 27.40
CA ILE A 205 50.12 18.42 27.69
C ILE A 205 50.61 17.35 26.73
N ASP A 206 50.62 16.08 27.19
CA ASP A 206 51.00 14.94 26.35
C ASP A 206 50.24 14.94 25.00
N PRO A 207 50.97 15.05 23.88
CA PRO A 207 50.34 15.09 22.53
C PRO A 207 49.41 13.91 22.23
N LYS A 208 49.66 12.74 22.84
CA LYS A 208 48.79 11.56 22.68
C LYS A 208 47.41 11.78 23.30
N THR A 209 47.37 12.40 24.47
CA THR A 209 46.11 12.73 25.16
C THR A 209 45.29 13.71 24.35
N VAL A 210 45.93 14.78 23.82
CA VAL A 210 45.25 15.75 22.96
C VAL A 210 44.71 15.10 21.66
N GLN A 211 45.50 14.19 21.09
CA GLN A 211 45.06 13.47 19.89
C GLN A 211 43.85 12.54 20.14
N GLU A 212 43.77 11.88 21.31
CA GLU A 212 42.59 11.07 21.65
C GLU A 212 41.35 11.91 21.87
N ILE A 213 41.48 13.07 22.57
CA ILE A 213 40.38 14.04 22.73
C ILE A 213 39.91 14.55 21.34
N GLN A 214 40.83 14.92 20.45
CA GLN A 214 40.51 15.36 19.11
C GLN A 214 39.68 14.31 18.34
N LYS A 215 40.07 13.02 18.44
CA LYS A 215 39.31 11.92 17.79
C LYS A 215 37.88 11.83 18.32
N ASP A 216 37.66 12.04 19.61
CA ASP A 216 36.31 12.01 20.17
C ASP A 216 35.49 13.23 19.76
N VAL A 217 36.08 14.41 19.67
CA VAL A 217 35.43 15.63 19.17
C VAL A 217 35.08 15.48 17.70
N ASP A 218 35.98 14.98 16.87
CA ASP A 218 35.70 14.69 15.42
C ASP A 218 34.55 13.71 15.27
N ARG A 219 34.47 12.72 16.14
CA ARG A 219 33.36 11.76 16.16
C ARG A 219 32.04 12.41 16.52
N LEU A 220 32.00 13.30 17.49
CA LEU A 220 30.79 14.05 17.86
C LEU A 220 30.37 14.98 16.72
N LYS A 221 31.32 15.66 16.07
CA LYS A 221 31.09 16.50 14.91
C LYS A 221 30.43 15.68 13.75
N LEU A 222 31.02 14.52 13.46
CA LEU A 222 30.45 13.62 12.43
C LEU A 222 29.00 13.23 12.73
N VAL A 223 28.68 12.97 14.01
CA VAL A 223 27.29 12.64 14.42
C VAL A 223 26.39 13.85 14.23
N SER A 224 26.80 15.05 14.64
CA SER A 224 26.05 16.28 14.47
C SER A 224 25.77 16.56 13.00
N ASP A 225 26.79 16.47 12.12
CA ASP A 225 26.67 16.69 10.68
C ASP A 225 25.70 15.67 10.01
N ARG A 226 25.73 14.42 10.47
CA ARG A 226 24.82 13.38 9.99
C ARG A 226 23.36 13.71 10.34
N PHE A 227 23.10 14.16 11.56
CA PHE A 227 21.75 14.60 11.94
C PHE A 227 21.30 15.83 11.14
N GLY A 228 22.19 16.79 10.88
CA GLY A 228 21.90 17.95 10.06
C GLY A 228 21.47 17.58 8.62
N LYS A 229 22.12 16.56 8.04
CA LYS A 229 21.77 16.06 6.69
C LYS A 229 20.42 15.34 6.63
N ILE A 230 19.92 14.76 7.73
CA ILE A 230 18.56 14.17 7.80
C ILE A 230 17.48 15.27 7.76
N GLY A 231 17.76 16.45 8.31
CA GLY A 231 16.84 17.59 8.30
C GLY A 231 16.80 18.35 6.96
N SER A 232 17.74 18.06 6.04
CA SER A 232 17.85 18.68 4.72
C SER A 232 17.50 17.69 3.62
N THR A 233 17.30 18.19 2.38
CA THR A 233 17.15 17.33 1.19
C THR A 233 18.54 16.98 0.67
N PRO A 234 19.06 15.74 0.87
CA PRO A 234 20.39 15.39 0.43
C PRO A 234 20.45 15.31 -1.10
N GLN A 235 21.52 15.82 -1.67
CA GLN A 235 21.79 15.63 -3.10
C GLN A 235 22.29 14.21 -3.34
N LEU A 236 21.76 13.56 -4.36
CA LEU A 236 22.21 12.26 -4.82
C LEU A 236 23.18 12.47 -5.98
N GLU A 237 24.37 11.89 -5.86
CA GLU A 237 25.41 11.94 -6.86
C GLU A 237 25.71 10.53 -7.36
N GLU A 238 26.17 10.42 -8.58
CA GLU A 238 26.64 9.14 -9.13
C GLU A 238 27.98 8.79 -8.48
N ARG A 239 28.05 7.68 -7.76
CA ARG A 239 29.21 7.22 -7.00
C ARG A 239 29.48 5.75 -7.23
N ASP A 240 30.76 5.36 -7.17
CA ASP A 240 31.16 3.95 -7.16
C ASP A 240 30.71 3.27 -5.85
N LEU A 241 29.63 2.51 -5.97
CA LEU A 241 28.98 1.83 -4.84
C LEU A 241 29.86 0.75 -4.23
N ILE A 242 30.56 -0.02 -5.07
CA ILE A 242 31.42 -1.12 -4.61
C ILE A 242 32.62 -0.56 -3.86
N GLY A 243 33.26 0.46 -4.42
CA GLY A 243 34.38 1.16 -3.76
C GLY A 243 33.97 1.73 -2.42
N GLN A 244 32.80 2.35 -2.34
CA GLN A 244 32.29 2.95 -1.09
C GLN A 244 32.01 1.89 -0.03
N ILE A 245 31.35 0.79 -0.38
CA ILE A 245 31.09 -0.33 0.55
C ILE A 245 32.39 -0.98 1.01
N ARG A 246 33.34 -1.19 0.12
CA ARG A 246 34.67 -1.74 0.42
C ARG A 246 35.40 -0.86 1.47
N ASN A 247 35.42 0.44 1.25
CA ASN A 247 36.04 1.40 2.17
C ASN A 247 35.39 1.34 3.56
N MET A 248 34.07 1.29 3.63
CA MET A 248 33.35 1.18 4.89
C MET A 248 33.60 -0.15 5.60
N MET A 249 33.63 -1.26 4.86
CA MET A 249 33.98 -2.56 5.45
C MET A 249 35.38 -2.56 6.04
N GLU A 250 36.38 -2.00 5.35
CA GLU A 250 37.75 -1.87 5.86
C GLU A 250 37.83 -0.97 7.11
N TYR A 251 37.09 0.13 7.10
CA TYR A 251 37.02 1.04 8.26
C TYR A 251 36.47 0.32 9.50
N ILE A 252 35.42 -0.46 9.36
CA ILE A 252 34.82 -1.23 10.45
C ILE A 252 35.72 -2.40 10.87
N ARG A 253 36.34 -3.11 9.91
CA ARG A 253 37.25 -4.22 10.19
C ARG A 253 38.43 -3.79 11.10
N LYS A 254 39.04 -2.63 10.83
CA LYS A 254 40.15 -2.10 11.63
C LYS A 254 39.75 -1.80 13.09
N ARG A 255 38.46 -1.63 13.37
CA ARG A 255 37.89 -1.32 14.69
C ARG A 255 37.18 -2.49 15.35
N ALA A 256 36.95 -3.57 14.60
CA ALA A 256 36.32 -4.77 15.12
C ALA A 256 37.29 -5.47 16.09
N THR A 257 36.81 -5.70 17.32
CA THR A 257 37.51 -6.54 18.29
C THR A 257 37.02 -7.97 18.13
N GLY A 258 37.94 -8.93 17.97
CA GLY A 258 37.59 -10.35 17.86
C GLY A 258 37.97 -11.00 16.52
N LYS A 259 37.53 -12.26 16.33
CA LYS A 259 37.81 -13.04 15.13
C LYS A 259 36.59 -13.02 14.20
N VAL A 260 36.34 -11.88 13.54
CA VAL A 260 35.26 -11.73 12.58
C VAL A 260 35.83 -11.68 11.17
N GLN A 261 35.31 -12.52 10.28
CA GLN A 261 35.66 -12.52 8.86
C GLN A 261 34.75 -11.53 8.11
N PHE A 262 35.33 -10.74 7.20
CA PHE A 262 34.63 -9.84 6.33
C PHE A 262 34.76 -10.32 4.90
N ILE A 263 33.65 -10.51 4.19
CA ILE A 263 33.59 -11.03 2.83
C ILE A 263 32.77 -10.07 1.97
N LEU A 264 33.34 -9.62 0.85
CA LEU A 264 32.63 -8.82 -0.14
C LEU A 264 32.44 -9.65 -1.41
N GLN A 265 31.20 -9.90 -1.79
CA GLN A 265 30.83 -10.57 -3.02
C GLN A 265 30.31 -9.53 -4.02
N THR A 266 31.00 -9.40 -5.14
CA THR A 266 30.65 -8.49 -6.23
C THR A 266 30.15 -9.30 -7.42
N PRO A 267 29.51 -8.71 -8.42
CA PRO A 267 29.09 -9.41 -9.64
C PRO A 267 30.22 -10.13 -10.37
N GLU A 268 31.47 -9.70 -10.20
CA GLU A 268 32.66 -10.26 -10.85
C GLU A 268 33.43 -11.27 -10.00
N GLY A 269 33.13 -11.36 -8.70
CA GLY A 269 33.80 -12.35 -7.81
C GLY A 269 33.73 -12.02 -6.33
N THR A 270 34.44 -12.82 -5.54
CA THR A 270 34.50 -12.67 -4.08
C THR A 270 35.83 -12.07 -3.66
N GLU A 271 35.77 -10.99 -2.89
CA GLU A 271 36.94 -10.32 -2.32
C GLU A 271 36.97 -10.50 -0.79
N SER A 272 38.13 -10.78 -0.23
CA SER A 272 38.35 -10.69 1.22
C SER A 272 39.12 -9.41 1.51
N PRO A 273 38.46 -8.37 2.09
CA PRO A 273 39.13 -7.11 2.43
C PRO A 273 40.29 -7.39 3.40
N GLY A 274 41.51 -7.06 2.99
CA GLY A 274 42.71 -7.26 3.80
C GLY A 274 43.82 -8.08 3.19
N GLN A 275 43.65 -8.73 2.03
CA GLN A 275 44.75 -9.15 1.18
C GLN A 275 45.13 -8.03 0.23
N ALA A 276 45.65 -6.93 0.78
CA ALA A 276 46.40 -5.96 -0.02
C ALA A 276 47.65 -6.69 -0.50
N GLN A 277 47.75 -6.91 -1.78
CA GLN A 277 48.95 -7.38 -2.41
C GLN A 277 50.08 -6.42 -2.06
N SER A 278 51.12 -6.95 -1.42
CA SER A 278 52.39 -6.25 -1.28
C SER A 278 52.85 -5.79 -2.65
N PRO A 279 53.38 -4.56 -2.81
CA PRO A 279 53.96 -4.12 -4.07
C PRO A 279 55.02 -5.13 -4.50
N PRO A 280 55.17 -5.47 -5.79
CA PRO A 280 56.17 -6.40 -6.26
C PRO A 280 57.56 -5.89 -5.87
N ALA A 281 58.33 -6.71 -5.16
CA ALA A 281 59.72 -6.43 -4.88
C ALA A 281 60.47 -6.23 -6.22
N GLN A 282 61.09 -5.09 -6.38
CA GLN A 282 62.01 -4.83 -7.48
C GLN A 282 63.24 -5.79 -7.34
N GLY A 283 63.36 -6.68 -8.27
CA GLY A 283 64.59 -7.46 -8.35
C GLY A 283 64.50 -8.70 -9.26
N SER A 284 65.20 -8.61 -10.38
CA SER A 284 65.71 -9.61 -11.32
C SER A 284 64.86 -9.92 -12.56
N ALA A 285 65.41 -9.55 -13.66
CA ALA A 285 65.09 -9.91 -15.05
C ALA A 285 65.18 -11.45 -15.25
N GLY A 286 64.11 -12.02 -15.81
CA GLY A 286 64.08 -13.42 -16.22
C GLY A 286 62.80 -13.73 -17.00
N THR A 287 62.94 -13.73 -18.27
CA THR A 287 62.12 -14.25 -19.39
C THR A 287 60.87 -15.04 -19.13
N ALA A 288 59.83 -14.71 -19.90
CA ALA A 288 58.76 -15.48 -20.50
C ALA A 288 57.42 -15.64 -19.70
N GLY A 289 56.39 -14.99 -20.23
CA GLY A 289 55.02 -15.59 -20.25
C GLY A 289 54.19 -15.49 -18.98
N ALA A 290 54.16 -14.35 -18.32
CA ALA A 290 53.14 -14.08 -17.30
C ALA A 290 52.08 -13.15 -17.88
N THR A 291 50.93 -13.71 -18.23
CA THR A 291 49.70 -12.96 -18.45
C THR A 291 49.44 -12.16 -17.19
N ALA A 292 49.66 -10.86 -17.24
CA ALA A 292 49.31 -9.96 -16.15
C ALA A 292 47.78 -10.05 -15.96
N VAL A 293 47.35 -10.73 -14.90
CA VAL A 293 45.99 -10.68 -14.43
C VAL A 293 45.81 -9.27 -13.88
N THR A 294 45.44 -8.37 -14.77
CA THR A 294 44.92 -7.04 -14.39
C THR A 294 43.66 -7.29 -13.57
N THR A 295 43.75 -7.20 -12.27
CA THR A 295 42.58 -7.26 -11.39
C THR A 295 41.72 -6.03 -11.72
N VAL A 296 40.79 -6.22 -12.65
CA VAL A 296 39.79 -5.19 -12.97
C VAL A 296 38.96 -5.05 -11.67
N GLN A 297 39.13 -3.92 -10.98
CA GLN A 297 38.32 -3.61 -9.82
C GLN A 297 36.89 -3.38 -10.32
N SER A 298 35.97 -4.26 -9.94
CA SER A 298 34.54 -4.11 -10.21
C SER A 298 34.07 -2.72 -9.77
N ARG A 299 33.49 -1.97 -10.70
CA ARG A 299 32.88 -0.68 -10.43
C ARG A 299 31.41 -0.74 -10.79
N LEU A 300 30.56 -0.37 -9.84
CA LEU A 300 29.11 -0.26 -10.03
C LEU A 300 28.68 1.11 -9.56
N TYR A 301 28.12 1.89 -10.45
CA TYR A 301 27.70 3.23 -10.12
C TYR A 301 26.22 3.28 -9.71
N ALA A 302 25.93 4.10 -8.69
CA ALA A 302 24.57 4.35 -8.21
C ALA A 302 24.44 5.82 -7.78
N ARG A 303 23.24 6.35 -7.91
CA ARG A 303 22.92 7.69 -7.40
C ARG A 303 22.65 7.64 -5.91
N ILE A 304 23.64 8.02 -5.13
CA ILE A 304 23.59 7.97 -3.66
C ILE A 304 24.11 9.27 -3.03
N SER A 305 23.66 9.53 -1.80
CA SER A 305 24.30 10.50 -0.91
C SER A 305 25.34 9.76 -0.08
N SER A 306 26.64 9.89 -0.45
CA SER A 306 27.73 9.16 0.19
C SER A 306 27.67 9.19 1.72
N PRO A 307 27.53 10.34 2.39
CA PRO A 307 27.55 10.37 3.86
C PRO A 307 26.38 9.65 4.53
N LEU A 308 25.18 9.69 3.88
CA LEU A 308 24.00 9.01 4.40
C LEU A 308 24.04 7.52 4.09
N PHE A 309 24.52 7.14 2.91
CA PHE A 309 24.70 5.75 2.54
C PHE A 309 25.75 5.06 3.39
N ASP A 310 26.89 5.72 3.63
CA ASP A 310 27.92 5.25 4.56
C ASP A 310 27.35 4.98 5.95
N TRP A 311 26.50 5.86 6.44
CA TRP A 311 25.85 5.66 7.72
C TRP A 311 24.94 4.42 7.76
N VAL A 312 24.22 4.15 6.67
CA VAL A 312 23.41 2.92 6.56
C VAL A 312 24.29 1.68 6.64
N ILE A 313 25.35 1.62 5.83
CA ILE A 313 26.26 0.48 5.81
C ILE A 313 26.97 0.31 7.16
N GLU A 314 27.48 1.41 7.73
CA GLU A 314 28.09 1.40 9.06
C GLU A 314 27.14 0.84 10.13
N ASN A 315 25.88 1.27 10.13
CA ASN A 315 24.90 0.82 11.11
C ASN A 315 24.57 -0.66 10.95
N LEU A 316 24.42 -1.16 9.70
CA LEU A 316 24.17 -2.58 9.44
C LEU A 316 25.35 -3.44 9.87
N LEU A 317 26.59 -3.02 9.55
CA LEU A 317 27.81 -3.72 9.96
C LEU A 317 27.98 -3.73 11.50
N LYS A 318 27.73 -2.62 12.19
CA LYS A 318 27.76 -2.56 13.66
C LYS A 318 26.70 -3.45 14.29
N ASN A 319 25.50 -3.52 13.70
CA ASN A 319 24.47 -4.40 14.19
C ASN A 319 24.85 -5.87 14.01
N ALA A 320 25.49 -6.21 12.89
CA ALA A 320 26.04 -7.55 12.64
C ALA A 320 27.11 -7.93 13.66
N LEU A 321 28.09 -7.05 13.93
CA LEU A 321 29.13 -7.27 14.94
C LEU A 321 28.54 -7.50 16.35
N ASP A 322 27.56 -6.66 16.73
CA ASP A 322 26.90 -6.79 18.03
C ASP A 322 26.09 -8.11 18.15
N ALA A 323 25.54 -8.61 17.03
CA ALA A 323 24.80 -9.86 17.01
C ALA A 323 25.69 -11.11 17.13
N MET A 324 26.96 -11.00 16.74
CA MET A 324 27.93 -12.09 16.72
C MET A 324 28.84 -12.18 17.97
N GLU A 325 28.79 -11.16 18.83
CA GLU A 325 29.59 -11.13 20.07
C GLU A 325 31.10 -11.38 19.83
N GLY A 326 31.61 -10.88 18.69
CA GLY A 326 33.04 -10.91 18.35
C GLY A 326 33.52 -12.18 17.62
N LYS A 327 32.66 -13.13 17.23
CA LYS A 327 33.03 -14.31 16.47
C LYS A 327 32.01 -14.60 15.36
N GLY A 328 32.47 -14.80 14.13
CA GLY A 328 31.59 -15.12 13.00
C GLY A 328 32.05 -14.50 11.71
N SER A 329 31.13 -14.37 10.75
CA SER A 329 31.39 -13.75 9.46
C SER A 329 30.30 -12.74 9.07
N ILE A 330 30.74 -11.65 8.43
CA ILE A 330 29.85 -10.69 7.77
C ILE A 330 30.13 -10.78 6.27
N THR A 331 29.08 -11.05 5.51
CA THR A 331 29.13 -11.08 4.05
C THR A 331 28.28 -9.96 3.49
N ILE A 332 28.87 -9.10 2.64
CA ILE A 332 28.09 -8.18 1.80
C ILE A 332 28.10 -8.72 0.37
N ALA A 333 26.93 -9.08 -0.14
CA ALA A 333 26.75 -9.52 -1.51
C ALA A 333 26.04 -8.45 -2.33
N ILE A 334 26.67 -8.04 -3.45
CA ILE A 334 26.14 -7.03 -4.37
C ILE A 334 25.74 -7.74 -5.65
N THR A 335 24.49 -7.58 -6.05
CA THR A 335 23.96 -8.12 -7.31
C THR A 335 23.48 -6.97 -8.18
N ASP A 336 23.99 -6.93 -9.40
CA ASP A 336 23.62 -5.96 -10.41
C ASP A 336 22.48 -6.52 -11.28
N GLY A 337 21.23 -6.11 -11.01
CA GLY A 337 20.06 -6.47 -11.81
C GLY A 337 19.77 -5.42 -12.90
N ASP A 338 18.83 -5.71 -13.79
CA ASP A 338 18.49 -4.84 -14.92
C ASP A 338 18.01 -3.43 -14.52
N LYS A 339 17.16 -3.34 -13.48
CA LYS A 339 16.53 -2.10 -13.01
C LYS A 339 16.90 -1.72 -11.57
N GLU A 340 17.49 -2.64 -10.84
CA GLU A 340 17.74 -2.50 -9.40
C GLU A 340 19.07 -3.10 -9.03
N ILE A 341 19.74 -2.50 -8.06
CA ILE A 341 20.95 -3.02 -7.42
C ILE A 341 20.52 -3.59 -6.07
N LEU A 342 20.87 -4.85 -5.83
CA LEU A 342 20.59 -5.53 -4.57
C LEU A 342 21.86 -5.62 -3.74
N ILE A 343 21.79 -5.24 -2.47
CA ILE A 343 22.88 -5.32 -1.51
C ILE A 343 22.39 -6.11 -0.30
N ASP A 344 22.92 -7.31 -0.12
CA ASP A 344 22.64 -8.18 1.02
C ASP A 344 23.75 -8.06 2.05
N VAL A 345 23.41 -7.62 3.25
CA VAL A 345 24.32 -7.61 4.39
C VAL A 345 23.92 -8.73 5.33
N SER A 346 24.74 -9.78 5.36
CA SER A 346 24.49 -11.04 6.10
C SER A 346 25.46 -11.19 7.24
N ASP A 347 24.97 -11.56 8.41
CA ASP A 347 25.77 -11.95 9.58
C ASP A 347 25.46 -13.38 10.02
N THR A 348 26.37 -14.02 10.75
CA THR A 348 26.21 -15.32 11.40
C THR A 348 25.90 -15.21 12.89
N GLY A 349 25.24 -14.15 13.30
CA GLY A 349 24.94 -13.86 14.70
C GLY A 349 23.70 -14.58 15.24
N LYS A 350 23.19 -14.08 16.36
CA LYS A 350 22.07 -14.67 17.09
C LYS A 350 20.70 -14.66 16.37
N GLY A 351 20.59 -13.93 15.27
CA GLY A 351 19.32 -13.80 14.53
C GLY A 351 18.25 -12.96 15.23
N ILE A 352 17.10 -12.83 14.59
CA ILE A 352 15.95 -12.04 15.03
C ILE A 352 14.72 -12.94 15.11
N THR A 353 14.01 -12.91 16.23
CA THR A 353 12.75 -13.67 16.38
C THR A 353 11.67 -13.18 15.43
N SER A 354 10.80 -14.05 14.93
CA SER A 354 9.69 -13.70 14.02
C SER A 354 8.79 -12.58 14.58
N ARG A 355 8.58 -12.57 15.90
CA ARG A 355 7.81 -11.52 16.60
C ARG A 355 8.45 -10.13 16.48
N ASN A 356 9.77 -10.06 16.35
CA ASN A 356 10.53 -8.81 16.29
C ASN A 356 10.82 -8.35 14.86
N LEU A 357 10.72 -9.21 13.85
CA LEU A 357 11.00 -8.86 12.45
C LEU A 357 10.23 -7.61 11.99
N GLN A 358 8.96 -7.48 12.38
CA GLN A 358 8.14 -6.30 12.03
C GLN A 358 8.45 -5.07 12.90
N LYS A 359 9.16 -5.26 14.04
CA LYS A 359 9.41 -4.20 15.02
C LYS A 359 10.79 -3.59 14.92
N VAL A 360 11.77 -4.31 14.33
CA VAL A 360 13.18 -3.87 14.30
C VAL A 360 13.40 -2.54 13.61
N PHE A 361 12.50 -2.14 12.71
CA PHE A 361 12.52 -0.84 12.05
C PHE A 361 11.66 0.23 12.73
N LYS A 362 10.97 -0.08 13.84
CA LYS A 362 10.22 0.92 14.61
C LYS A 362 11.19 1.79 15.41
N PRO A 363 11.02 3.13 15.38
CA PRO A 363 11.84 4.03 16.20
C PRO A 363 11.77 3.66 17.69
N GLY A 364 12.92 3.66 18.37
CA GLY A 364 13.02 3.32 19.78
C GLY A 364 13.04 1.82 20.10
N PHE A 365 12.90 0.94 19.08
CA PHE A 365 12.98 -0.50 19.32
C PHE A 365 14.44 -0.94 19.45
N THR A 366 14.81 -1.51 20.59
CA THR A 366 16.12 -2.08 20.84
C THR A 366 16.03 -3.27 21.79
N THR A 367 16.89 -4.25 21.55
CA THR A 367 17.15 -5.39 22.46
C THR A 367 18.47 -5.23 23.22
N LYS A 368 19.20 -4.14 22.98
CA LYS A 368 20.50 -3.85 23.59
C LYS A 368 20.30 -3.09 24.92
N LYS A 369 21.15 -3.36 25.90
CA LYS A 369 21.17 -2.62 27.18
C LYS A 369 21.55 -1.13 27.00
N ARG A 370 22.36 -0.82 25.99
CA ARG A 370 22.79 0.53 25.60
C ARG A 370 22.43 0.75 24.12
N GLY A 371 21.74 1.82 23.82
CA GLY A 371 21.35 2.21 22.46
C GLY A 371 19.93 2.75 22.40
N TRP A 372 19.71 3.73 21.56
CA TRP A 372 18.46 4.49 21.47
C TRP A 372 17.42 3.79 20.57
N GLY A 373 17.77 2.65 19.94
CA GLY A 373 16.86 1.95 19.02
C GLY A 373 16.53 2.74 17.75
N LEU A 374 17.36 3.69 17.36
CA LEU A 374 17.13 4.57 16.22
C LEU A 374 17.85 4.12 14.94
N GLY A 375 18.90 3.31 15.04
CA GLY A 375 19.79 2.99 13.93
C GLY A 375 19.04 2.38 12.72
N LEU A 376 18.35 1.26 12.90
CA LEU A 376 17.64 0.59 11.80
C LEU A 376 16.46 1.41 11.26
N SER A 377 15.72 2.12 12.12
CA SER A 377 14.63 3.00 11.69
C SER A 377 15.13 4.15 10.82
N LEU A 378 16.29 4.69 11.17
CA LEU A 378 16.95 5.74 10.43
C LEU A 378 17.56 5.22 9.13
N SER A 379 18.23 4.07 9.15
CA SER A 379 18.73 3.41 7.94
C SER A 379 17.60 3.16 6.92
N LYS A 380 16.46 2.65 7.40
CA LYS A 380 15.28 2.45 6.57
C LYS A 380 14.78 3.77 5.96
N ARG A 381 14.70 4.81 6.77
CA ARG A 381 14.31 6.15 6.30
C ARG A 381 15.29 6.69 5.24
N ILE A 382 16.58 6.57 5.45
CA ILE A 382 17.61 7.02 4.52
C ILE A 382 17.44 6.32 3.17
N ILE A 383 17.28 5.02 3.16
CA ILE A 383 17.12 4.27 1.91
C ILE A 383 15.77 4.55 1.25
N GLU A 384 14.66 4.54 2.00
CA GLU A 384 13.32 4.65 1.39
C GLU A 384 12.96 6.09 1.00
N GLN A 385 13.32 7.09 1.81
CA GLN A 385 12.88 8.46 1.55
C GLN A 385 13.88 9.24 0.70
N TYR A 386 15.18 9.08 0.94
CA TYR A 386 16.20 9.86 0.22
C TYR A 386 16.71 9.14 -1.02
N HIS A 387 16.97 7.83 -0.95
CA HIS A 387 17.45 7.04 -2.10
C HIS A 387 16.33 6.38 -2.91
N LYS A 388 15.06 6.52 -2.49
CA LYS A 388 13.88 5.93 -3.17
C LYS A 388 13.97 4.41 -3.35
N GLY A 389 14.78 3.75 -2.52
CA GLY A 389 15.00 2.33 -2.47
C GLY A 389 14.13 1.62 -1.42
N GLN A 390 14.54 0.42 -1.02
CA GLN A 390 13.90 -0.35 0.04
C GLN A 390 14.95 -0.94 0.98
N LEU A 391 14.63 -1.05 2.29
CA LEU A 391 15.42 -1.75 3.28
C LEU A 391 14.53 -2.65 4.12
N PHE A 392 14.83 -3.97 4.12
CA PHE A 392 14.07 -4.96 4.87
C PHE A 392 14.94 -6.15 5.30
N VAL A 393 14.43 -6.98 6.21
CA VAL A 393 15.05 -8.25 6.56
C VAL A 393 14.64 -9.28 5.50
N ARG A 394 15.62 -9.78 4.73
CA ARG A 394 15.40 -10.83 3.73
C ARG A 394 15.19 -12.18 4.38
N HIS A 395 16.06 -12.50 5.34
CA HIS A 395 16.04 -13.76 6.08
C HIS A 395 16.62 -13.55 7.47
N SER A 396 16.06 -14.21 8.47
CA SER A 396 16.68 -14.28 9.80
C SER A 396 16.22 -15.55 10.51
N GLU A 397 17.17 -16.27 11.09
CA GLU A 397 16.94 -17.50 11.84
C GLU A 397 17.74 -17.44 13.15
N LEU A 398 17.10 -17.81 14.24
CA LEU A 398 17.73 -17.80 15.56
C LEU A 398 18.96 -18.73 15.58
N GLY A 399 20.10 -18.19 16.02
CA GLY A 399 21.37 -18.90 16.10
C GLY A 399 22.09 -19.10 14.75
N ARG A 400 21.51 -18.65 13.63
CA ARG A 400 22.12 -18.74 12.30
C ARG A 400 22.46 -17.40 11.66
N GLY A 401 21.82 -16.32 12.16
CA GLY A 401 22.14 -14.98 11.73
C GLY A 401 21.00 -14.25 11.03
N THR A 402 21.32 -13.11 10.43
CA THR A 402 20.36 -12.23 9.76
C THR A 402 20.93 -11.71 8.45
N THR A 403 20.09 -11.59 7.44
CA THR A 403 20.38 -10.93 6.17
C THR A 403 19.45 -9.73 6.00
N PHE A 404 20.03 -8.53 5.99
CA PHE A 404 19.34 -7.31 5.58
C PHE A 404 19.54 -7.08 4.09
N ARG A 405 18.49 -6.72 3.38
CA ARG A 405 18.53 -6.38 1.95
C ARG A 405 18.24 -4.90 1.76
N ILE A 406 19.14 -4.25 1.01
CA ILE A 406 18.94 -2.93 0.43
C ILE A 406 18.66 -3.12 -1.05
N VAL A 407 17.64 -2.45 -1.56
CA VAL A 407 17.31 -2.36 -2.98
C VAL A 407 17.45 -0.91 -3.40
N LEU A 408 18.32 -0.62 -4.37
CA LEU A 408 18.46 0.70 -4.97
C LEU A 408 17.98 0.64 -6.41
N LYS A 409 17.31 1.68 -6.88
CA LYS A 409 16.94 1.83 -8.29
C LYS A 409 18.15 2.39 -9.07
N LYS A 410 18.36 1.88 -10.26
CA LYS A 410 19.32 2.40 -11.22
C LYS A 410 18.88 3.74 -11.82
#